data_8868fcac9d322e78db6078b22ac5ccd7
#
_entry.id   8868fcac9d322e78db6078b22ac5ccd7
#
_cell.length_a   1.000
_cell.length_b   1.000
_cell.length_c   1.000
_cell.angle_alpha   90.00
_cell.angle_beta   90.00
_cell.angle_gamma   90.00
#
_symmetry.space_group_name_H-M   'P 1'
#
loop_
_entity.id
_entity.type
_entity.pdbx_description
1 polymer ?
#
loop_
_entity_poly.entity_id
_entity_poly.type
_entity_poly.pdbx_seq_one_letter_code
_entity_poly.pdbx_strand_id
1 'polypeptide(L)'
;MIKVLAGAIKHPVNRTQTEFHEYWQSRHGPLFAKTPELRKYVQHHSLPESYGGTPKPTLHGASMFWFDSLDVLRNPPPSPRLNDAVRQEDQVLFEWYVGSSRYGAPGRMTLRETVMADDRQLFDRTPDWPLGGKRTSIVAQERVIVDGPTTPGMIKVIWAFSRKPGLALDEFQEHWHDVHGHLGARLPGLHRYVQNHSLPEAYAIRPMTHDGFSEAWWDDLESLQQSRTSPEWDALSSDGQTLFSYPMAVIVARETVIKDTLAGGR
;
A
#
# COMPACT_ATOMS: atom_id res chain seq x y z
N MET A 1 5.17 -16.09 2.49
CA MET A 1 5.43 -14.73 1.97
C MET A 1 4.58 -13.74 2.79
N ILE A 2 5.14 -12.58 3.08
CA ILE A 2 4.41 -11.49 3.73
C ILE A 2 4.15 -10.34 2.76
N LYS A 3 3.10 -9.60 2.99
CA LYS A 3 2.72 -8.39 2.26
C LYS A 3 2.73 -7.19 3.21
N VAL A 4 3.29 -6.09 2.75
CA VAL A 4 3.38 -4.86 3.52
C VAL A 4 2.64 -3.76 2.77
N LEU A 5 1.58 -3.21 3.37
CA LEU A 5 1.01 -1.94 2.96
C LEU A 5 1.79 -0.84 3.67
N ALA A 6 2.48 0.00 2.92
CA ALA A 6 3.26 1.10 3.47
C ALA A 6 3.00 2.38 2.70
N GLY A 7 2.86 3.49 3.43
CA GLY A 7 2.71 4.78 2.81
C GLY A 7 1.37 4.96 2.12
N ALA A 8 0.30 4.88 2.88
CA ALA A 8 -0.94 5.52 2.50
C ALA A 8 -0.69 7.05 2.50
N ILE A 9 -0.73 7.67 1.34
CA ILE A 9 0.00 8.91 1.06
C ILE A 9 -0.98 10.02 0.68
N LYS A 10 -0.79 11.19 1.27
CA LYS A 10 -1.26 12.46 0.68
C LYS A 10 -0.12 13.06 -0.13
N HIS A 11 -0.42 13.61 -1.31
CA HIS A 11 0.60 14.34 -2.08
C HIS A 11 1.01 15.61 -1.33
N PRO A 12 2.25 16.06 -1.49
CA PRO A 12 2.71 17.33 -0.91
C PRO A 12 1.90 18.52 -1.45
N VAL A 13 1.72 19.55 -0.61
CA VAL A 13 1.00 20.79 -0.98
C VAL A 13 1.65 21.57 -2.12
N ASN A 14 2.95 21.36 -2.34
CA ASN A 14 3.74 22.03 -3.38
C ASN A 14 3.77 21.28 -4.73
N ARG A 15 3.02 20.18 -4.86
CA ARG A 15 2.90 19.39 -6.09
C ARG A 15 1.45 19.10 -6.40
N THR A 16 1.12 19.03 -7.68
CA THR A 16 -0.15 18.46 -8.12
C THR A 16 -0.15 16.94 -7.93
N GLN A 17 -1.33 16.35 -7.88
CA GLN A 17 -1.44 14.88 -7.79
C GLN A 17 -0.77 14.18 -8.98
N THR A 18 -0.86 14.74 -10.17
CA THR A 18 -0.22 14.22 -11.39
C THR A 18 1.30 14.23 -11.26
N GLU A 19 1.89 15.40 -10.94
CA GLU A 19 3.35 15.51 -10.73
C GLU A 19 3.85 14.58 -9.63
N PHE A 20 3.07 14.41 -8.58
CA PHE A 20 3.38 13.46 -7.51
C PHE A 20 3.39 12.02 -8.01
N HIS A 21 2.36 11.60 -8.75
CA HIS A 21 2.27 10.23 -9.29
C HIS A 21 3.37 9.95 -10.32
N GLU A 22 3.67 10.91 -11.20
CA GLU A 22 4.75 10.80 -12.20
C GLU A 22 6.12 10.61 -11.54
N TYR A 23 6.44 11.43 -10.54
CA TYR A 23 7.69 11.29 -9.80
C TYR A 23 7.75 9.95 -9.05
N TRP A 24 6.67 9.59 -8.38
CA TRP A 24 6.58 8.36 -7.60
C TRP A 24 6.80 7.13 -8.48
N GLN A 25 6.17 7.09 -9.66
CA GLN A 25 6.29 6.00 -10.61
C GLN A 25 7.66 5.96 -11.29
N SER A 26 8.14 7.10 -11.80
CA SER A 26 9.30 7.15 -12.70
C SER A 26 10.63 7.26 -11.97
N ARG A 27 10.65 7.70 -10.71
CA ARG A 27 11.87 7.97 -9.94
C ARG A 27 11.94 7.17 -8.66
N HIS A 28 11.04 7.43 -7.73
CA HIS A 28 11.02 6.75 -6.43
C HIS A 28 10.80 5.24 -6.55
N GLY A 29 9.85 4.82 -7.38
CA GLY A 29 9.54 3.39 -7.57
C GLY A 29 10.74 2.57 -8.02
N PRO A 30 11.41 2.91 -9.13
CA PRO A 30 12.61 2.21 -9.61
C PRO A 30 13.76 2.21 -8.60
N LEU A 31 13.93 3.29 -7.84
CA LEU A 31 14.94 3.33 -6.77
C LEU A 31 14.65 2.31 -5.67
N PHE A 32 13.41 2.29 -5.16
CA PHE A 32 13.00 1.35 -4.14
C PHE A 32 13.02 -0.12 -4.65
N ALA A 33 12.72 -0.35 -5.93
CA ALA A 33 12.74 -1.65 -6.57
C ALA A 33 14.12 -2.34 -6.56
N LYS A 34 15.20 -1.58 -6.34
CA LYS A 34 16.57 -2.11 -6.19
C LYS A 34 16.82 -2.80 -4.85
N THR A 35 15.87 -2.75 -3.92
CA THR A 35 15.94 -3.49 -2.64
C THR A 35 16.02 -5.00 -2.94
N PRO A 36 17.10 -5.68 -2.50
CA PRO A 36 17.34 -7.08 -2.91
C PRO A 36 16.27 -8.07 -2.45
N GLU A 37 15.77 -7.89 -1.23
CA GLU A 37 14.80 -8.78 -0.59
C GLU A 37 13.37 -8.57 -1.08
N LEU A 38 13.15 -7.50 -1.84
CA LEU A 38 11.84 -7.15 -2.38
C LEU A 38 11.49 -8.06 -3.56
N ARG A 39 10.42 -8.83 -3.44
CA ARG A 39 9.94 -9.75 -4.46
C ARG A 39 8.98 -9.09 -5.43
N LYS A 40 8.09 -8.27 -4.90
CA LYS A 40 7.13 -7.51 -5.69
C LYS A 40 6.91 -6.15 -5.08
N TYR A 41 6.70 -5.14 -5.93
CA TYR A 41 6.33 -3.79 -5.58
C TYR A 41 5.25 -3.29 -6.52
N VAL A 42 4.14 -2.89 -5.95
CA VAL A 42 3.02 -2.31 -6.68
C VAL A 42 2.67 -0.96 -6.04
N GLN A 43 2.55 0.05 -6.87
CA GLN A 43 2.00 1.35 -6.50
C GLN A 43 0.52 1.41 -6.85
N HIS A 44 -0.26 2.01 -5.98
CA HIS A 44 -1.69 2.25 -6.15
C HIS A 44 -1.90 3.75 -6.21
N HIS A 45 -2.12 4.26 -7.40
CA HIS A 45 -2.32 5.68 -7.67
C HIS A 45 -3.81 5.98 -7.65
N SER A 46 -4.27 6.75 -6.65
CA SER A 46 -5.68 7.10 -6.53
C SER A 46 -6.17 7.87 -7.75
N LEU A 47 -7.32 7.47 -8.25
CA LEU A 47 -7.95 8.05 -9.42
C LEU A 47 -8.51 9.43 -9.09
N PRO A 48 -8.16 10.51 -9.82
CA PRO A 48 -8.72 11.84 -9.60
C PRO A 48 -10.24 11.86 -9.66
N GLU A 49 -10.83 11.14 -10.61
CA GLU A 49 -12.28 11.03 -10.80
C GLU A 49 -13.01 10.36 -9.63
N SER A 50 -12.33 9.56 -8.82
CA SER A 50 -12.93 8.89 -7.67
C SER A 50 -13.21 9.82 -6.48
N TYR A 51 -12.60 11.00 -6.43
CA TYR A 51 -12.81 11.94 -5.31
C TYR A 51 -14.19 12.60 -5.27
N GLY A 52 -14.91 12.60 -6.40
CA GLY A 52 -16.31 13.00 -6.47
C GLY A 52 -17.30 11.91 -6.13
N GLY A 53 -16.84 10.67 -6.02
CA GLY A 53 -17.66 9.47 -5.82
C GLY A 53 -17.73 8.98 -4.39
N THR A 54 -18.27 7.77 -4.25
CA THR A 54 -18.31 7.02 -3.01
C THR A 54 -17.88 5.57 -3.28
N PRO A 55 -16.93 4.98 -2.54
CA PRO A 55 -16.24 5.60 -1.40
C PRO A 55 -15.30 6.71 -1.85
N LYS A 56 -15.27 7.80 -1.10
CA LYS A 56 -14.32 8.89 -1.36
C LYS A 56 -12.94 8.47 -0.84
N PRO A 57 -11.88 8.50 -1.68
CA PRO A 57 -10.53 8.25 -1.21
C PRO A 57 -10.13 9.22 -0.10
N THR A 58 -9.51 8.69 0.94
CA THR A 58 -8.94 9.49 2.03
C THR A 58 -7.46 9.80 1.81
N LEU A 59 -6.85 9.09 0.86
CA LEU A 59 -5.42 9.11 0.55
C LEU A 59 -5.19 9.15 -0.96
N HIS A 60 -4.03 9.64 -1.38
CA HIS A 60 -3.71 9.80 -2.80
C HIS A 60 -3.00 8.59 -3.40
N GLY A 61 -2.73 7.57 -2.59
CA GLY A 61 -2.17 6.32 -3.04
C GLY A 61 -1.57 5.47 -1.93
N ALA A 62 -1.07 4.30 -2.30
CA ALA A 62 -0.35 3.40 -1.41
C ALA A 62 0.71 2.58 -2.13
N SER A 63 1.76 2.22 -1.40
CA SER A 63 2.74 1.22 -1.81
C SER A 63 2.41 -0.14 -1.20
N MET A 64 2.50 -1.19 -2.00
CA MET A 64 2.46 -2.57 -1.52
C MET A 64 3.75 -3.30 -1.88
N PHE A 65 4.28 -4.01 -0.91
CA PHE A 65 5.54 -4.74 -1.03
C PHE A 65 5.35 -6.18 -0.59
N TRP A 66 6.02 -7.11 -1.28
CA TRP A 66 6.06 -8.53 -0.91
C TRP A 66 7.49 -8.95 -0.60
N PHE A 67 7.64 -9.66 0.51
CA PHE A 67 8.90 -10.24 0.99
C PHE A 67 8.71 -11.72 1.32
N ASP A 68 9.78 -12.49 1.32
CA ASP A 68 9.71 -13.93 1.58
C ASP A 68 9.22 -14.23 3.00
N SER A 69 9.71 -13.47 3.98
CA SER A 69 9.37 -13.69 5.39
C SER A 69 9.42 -12.41 6.22
N LEU A 70 8.93 -12.51 7.44
CA LEU A 70 8.98 -11.44 8.44
C LEU A 70 10.41 -11.14 8.92
N ASP A 71 11.34 -12.09 8.76
CA ASP A 71 12.73 -11.93 9.18
C ASP A 71 13.46 -10.81 8.47
N VAL A 72 13.09 -10.54 7.20
CA VAL A 72 13.60 -9.39 6.45
C VAL A 72 13.31 -8.06 7.16
N LEU A 73 12.20 -7.97 7.87
CA LEU A 73 11.82 -6.76 8.62
C LEU A 73 12.46 -6.73 10.02
N ARG A 74 12.70 -7.89 10.63
CA ARG A 74 13.37 -8.01 11.93
C ARG A 74 14.87 -7.76 11.82
N ASN A 75 15.49 -8.43 10.86
CA ASN A 75 16.93 -8.44 10.65
C ASN A 75 17.25 -8.06 9.20
N PRO A 76 17.00 -6.79 8.81
CA PRO A 76 17.24 -6.40 7.44
C PRO A 76 18.72 -6.58 7.10
N PRO A 77 19.04 -7.25 5.98
CA PRO A 77 20.42 -7.44 5.56
C PRO A 77 21.11 -6.09 5.33
N PRO A 78 22.45 -6.07 5.32
CA PRO A 78 23.20 -4.87 4.98
C PRO A 78 22.73 -4.30 3.65
N SER A 79 22.37 -3.03 3.64
CA SER A 79 21.96 -2.36 2.41
C SER A 79 23.17 -2.16 1.50
N PRO A 80 23.10 -2.51 0.21
CA PRO A 80 24.21 -2.31 -0.73
C PRO A 80 24.59 -0.82 -0.80
N ARG A 81 25.82 -0.53 -1.13
CA ARG A 81 26.24 0.84 -1.43
C ARG A 81 25.63 1.30 -2.74
N LEU A 82 25.42 2.60 -2.88
CA LEU A 82 24.74 3.16 -4.06
C LEU A 82 25.46 2.81 -5.36
N ASN A 83 26.81 2.82 -5.38
CA ASN A 83 27.62 2.49 -6.56
C ASN A 83 27.37 1.07 -7.09
N ASP A 84 26.97 0.16 -6.21
CA ASP A 84 26.72 -1.24 -6.56
C ASP A 84 25.26 -1.46 -7.03
N ALA A 85 24.38 -0.52 -6.68
CA ALA A 85 22.92 -0.66 -6.87
C ALA A 85 22.33 0.29 -7.93
N VAL A 86 23.05 1.32 -8.36
CA VAL A 86 22.52 2.40 -9.19
C VAL A 86 23.31 2.52 -10.49
N ARG A 87 22.61 2.58 -11.63
CA ARG A 87 23.21 2.87 -12.93
C ARG A 87 23.60 4.34 -13.03
N GLN A 88 24.49 4.65 -13.96
CA GLN A 88 25.04 5.99 -14.17
C GLN A 88 23.96 7.08 -14.40
N GLU A 89 22.83 6.70 -14.99
CA GLU A 89 21.65 7.57 -15.22
C GLU A 89 20.94 7.97 -13.92
N ASP A 90 20.92 7.06 -12.94
CA ASP A 90 20.34 7.33 -11.61
C ASP A 90 21.30 8.19 -10.75
N GLN A 91 22.60 8.16 -11.05
CA GLN A 91 23.63 8.92 -10.34
C GLN A 91 23.50 10.43 -10.58
N VAL A 92 23.12 10.84 -11.79
CA VAL A 92 22.89 12.26 -12.14
C VAL A 92 21.76 12.86 -11.30
N LEU A 93 20.69 12.10 -11.08
CA LEU A 93 19.57 12.53 -10.23
C LEU A 93 19.96 12.63 -8.76
N PHE A 94 20.81 11.72 -8.32
CA PHE A 94 21.34 11.70 -6.98
C PHE A 94 22.27 12.88 -6.71
N GLU A 95 23.15 13.24 -7.66
CA GLU A 95 24.06 14.37 -7.55
C GLU A 95 23.32 15.72 -7.46
N TRP A 96 22.23 15.87 -8.23
CA TRP A 96 21.36 17.04 -8.14
C TRP A 96 20.71 17.16 -6.75
N TYR A 97 20.38 16.04 -6.15
CA TYR A 97 19.69 15.92 -4.86
C TYR A 97 20.61 16.10 -3.67
N VAL A 98 21.81 15.51 -3.70
CA VAL A 98 22.81 15.52 -2.60
C VAL A 98 23.66 16.80 -2.61
N GLY A 99 23.64 17.59 -3.66
CA GLY A 99 24.28 18.91 -3.73
C GLY A 99 23.82 19.91 -2.64
N SER A 100 22.76 19.58 -1.90
CA SER A 100 22.37 20.26 -0.66
C SER A 100 22.99 19.61 0.56
N SER A 101 24.28 19.73 0.75
CA SER A 101 25.15 19.80 1.97
C SER A 101 24.85 19.02 3.27
N ARG A 102 23.81 18.22 3.42
CA ARG A 102 23.48 17.52 4.69
C ARG A 102 23.78 16.02 4.74
N TYR A 103 23.98 15.39 3.61
CA TYR A 103 24.21 13.95 3.50
C TYR A 103 25.49 13.71 2.71
N GLY A 104 26.49 13.13 3.29
CA GLY A 104 27.85 12.88 2.79
C GLY A 104 28.06 12.80 1.27
N ALA A 105 29.30 12.77 0.83
CA ALA A 105 29.64 12.76 -0.60
C ALA A 105 28.99 11.60 -1.36
N PRO A 106 28.65 11.78 -2.65
CA PRO A 106 28.18 10.70 -3.53
C PRO A 106 29.08 9.47 -3.42
N GLY A 107 28.47 8.27 -3.42
CA GLY A 107 29.21 7.02 -3.27
C GLY A 107 29.45 6.55 -1.83
N ARG A 108 29.02 7.30 -0.81
CA ARG A 108 29.08 6.87 0.60
C ARG A 108 27.72 6.42 1.16
N MET A 109 26.62 6.81 0.52
CA MET A 109 25.29 6.41 0.99
C MET A 109 24.94 5.00 0.53
N THR A 110 24.26 4.28 1.41
CA THR A 110 23.63 3.02 1.07
C THR A 110 22.33 3.25 0.28
N LEU A 111 21.86 2.23 -0.42
CA LEU A 111 20.56 2.28 -1.10
C LEU A 111 19.44 2.67 -0.14
N ARG A 112 19.43 2.14 1.08
CA ARG A 112 18.44 2.48 2.11
C ARG A 112 18.46 3.97 2.47
N GLU A 113 19.65 4.54 2.71
CA GLU A 113 19.77 5.97 3.01
C GLU A 113 19.28 6.84 1.86
N THR A 114 19.56 6.43 0.63
CA THR A 114 19.10 7.13 -0.58
C THR A 114 17.58 7.07 -0.71
N VAL A 115 16.98 5.88 -0.55
CA VAL A 115 15.52 5.71 -0.57
C VAL A 115 14.86 6.55 0.52
N MET A 116 15.42 6.57 1.73
CA MET A 116 14.87 7.38 2.83
C MET A 116 15.02 8.88 2.60
N ALA A 117 16.06 9.31 1.91
CA ALA A 117 16.24 10.71 1.53
C ALA A 117 15.19 11.11 0.47
N ASP A 118 15.00 10.28 -0.54
CA ASP A 118 14.00 10.47 -1.59
C ASP A 118 12.56 10.44 -1.04
N ASP A 119 12.26 9.52 -0.12
CA ASP A 119 11.01 9.48 0.64
C ASP A 119 10.67 10.83 1.31
N ARG A 120 11.65 11.47 1.94
CA ARG A 120 11.44 12.75 2.62
C ARG A 120 11.07 13.85 1.64
N GLN A 121 11.70 13.84 0.48
CA GLN A 121 11.42 14.83 -0.57
C GLN A 121 10.07 14.56 -1.25
N LEU A 122 9.81 13.29 -1.60
CA LEU A 122 8.58 12.94 -2.31
C LEU A 122 7.34 13.20 -1.46
N PHE A 123 7.40 12.88 -0.17
CA PHE A 123 6.25 12.94 0.73
C PHE A 123 6.22 14.15 1.65
N ASP A 124 7.12 15.13 1.43
CA ASP A 124 7.21 16.39 2.19
C ASP A 124 6.97 16.18 3.70
N ARG A 125 7.83 15.36 4.31
CA ARG A 125 7.66 14.96 5.72
C ARG A 125 8.04 16.07 6.67
N THR A 126 7.13 17.01 6.81
CA THR A 126 7.20 17.98 7.91
C THR A 126 6.71 17.34 9.22
N PRO A 127 7.13 17.86 10.37
CA PRO A 127 6.61 17.44 11.68
C PRO A 127 5.08 17.52 11.79
N ASP A 128 4.46 18.40 11.00
CA ASP A 128 3.01 18.68 10.98
C ASP A 128 2.20 17.78 10.06
N TRP A 129 2.81 16.68 9.56
CA TRP A 129 2.08 15.67 8.78
C TRP A 129 0.83 15.19 9.54
N PRO A 130 -0.39 15.17 8.92
CA PRO A 130 -1.67 14.95 9.62
C PRO A 130 -1.79 13.64 10.41
N LEU A 131 -0.89 12.70 10.21
CA LEU A 131 -0.79 11.44 10.94
C LEU A 131 0.39 11.43 11.94
N GLY A 132 0.86 12.59 12.38
CA GLY A 132 1.99 12.71 13.30
C GLY A 132 3.28 12.08 12.79
N GLY A 133 3.52 12.13 11.48
CA GLY A 133 4.67 11.49 10.83
C GLY A 133 4.64 9.96 10.85
N LYS A 134 3.57 9.33 11.35
CA LYS A 134 3.41 7.88 11.35
C LYS A 134 2.98 7.42 9.96
N ARG A 135 3.80 6.60 9.33
CA ARG A 135 3.43 5.90 8.09
C ARG A 135 2.33 4.91 8.37
N THR A 136 1.32 4.83 7.50
CA THR A 136 0.49 3.64 7.44
C THR A 136 1.41 2.45 7.20
N SER A 137 1.40 1.52 8.12
CA SER A 137 2.23 0.32 8.02
C SER A 137 1.42 -0.86 8.54
N ILE A 138 1.16 -1.78 7.64
CA ILE A 138 0.44 -3.01 7.93
C ILE A 138 1.27 -4.15 7.34
N VAL A 139 1.69 -5.08 8.18
CA VAL A 139 2.40 -6.30 7.75
C VAL A 139 1.41 -7.45 7.88
N ALA A 140 1.09 -8.07 6.78
CA ALA A 140 -0.02 -8.99 6.69
C ALA A 140 0.32 -10.25 5.88
N GLN A 141 -0.54 -11.24 6.02
CA GLN A 141 -0.64 -12.39 5.14
C GLN A 141 -1.92 -12.32 4.33
N GLU A 142 -1.82 -12.62 3.04
CA GLU A 142 -2.97 -12.64 2.13
C GLU A 142 -3.85 -13.85 2.37
N ARG A 143 -5.17 -13.64 2.32
CA ARG A 143 -6.20 -14.66 2.19
C ARG A 143 -7.09 -14.28 1.01
N VAL A 144 -7.03 -15.07 -0.04
CA VAL A 144 -7.84 -14.84 -1.26
C VAL A 144 -9.25 -15.37 -1.01
N ILE A 145 -10.23 -14.50 -1.07
CA ILE A 145 -11.65 -14.84 -0.87
C ILE A 145 -12.32 -15.11 -2.22
N VAL A 146 -12.07 -14.25 -3.20
CA VAL A 146 -12.51 -14.44 -4.59
C VAL A 146 -11.28 -14.38 -5.48
N ASP A 147 -10.98 -15.47 -6.20
CA ASP A 147 -9.81 -15.61 -7.07
C ASP A 147 -10.20 -15.46 -8.55
N GLY A 148 -10.70 -14.28 -8.90
CA GLY A 148 -11.01 -13.95 -10.29
C GLY A 148 -9.86 -13.23 -11.00
N PRO A 149 -9.91 -13.18 -12.35
CA PRO A 149 -8.90 -12.51 -13.15
C PRO A 149 -8.92 -11.01 -12.94
N THR A 150 -7.75 -10.38 -13.00
CA THR A 150 -7.61 -8.93 -12.98
C THR A 150 -6.88 -8.43 -14.22
N THR A 151 -7.20 -7.23 -14.67
CA THR A 151 -6.53 -6.55 -15.79
C THR A 151 -6.03 -5.17 -15.35
N PRO A 152 -5.01 -4.60 -16.02
CA PRO A 152 -4.50 -3.27 -15.68
C PRO A 152 -5.53 -2.14 -15.79
N GLY A 153 -6.62 -2.34 -16.55
CA GLY A 153 -7.70 -1.36 -16.69
C GLY A 153 -8.66 -1.30 -15.52
N MET A 154 -8.76 -2.37 -14.74
CA MET A 154 -9.66 -2.45 -13.59
C MET A 154 -9.29 -1.45 -12.51
N ILE A 155 -10.31 -1.02 -11.78
CA ILE A 155 -10.11 -0.27 -10.55
C ILE A 155 -9.96 -1.24 -9.38
N LYS A 156 -9.18 -0.80 -8.41
CA LYS A 156 -8.98 -1.48 -7.14
C LYS A 156 -9.34 -0.56 -6.00
N VAL A 157 -10.14 -1.06 -5.09
CA VAL A 157 -10.41 -0.37 -3.83
C VAL A 157 -9.66 -1.06 -2.71
N ILE A 158 -8.98 -0.25 -1.89
CA ILE A 158 -8.26 -0.70 -0.70
C ILE A 158 -8.93 -0.02 0.49
N TRP A 159 -9.34 -0.82 1.48
CA TRP A 159 -9.78 -0.34 2.78
C TRP A 159 -8.79 -0.82 3.84
N ALA A 160 -8.14 0.12 4.54
CA ALA A 160 -7.34 -0.20 5.72
C ALA A 160 -8.11 0.23 6.98
N PHE A 161 -8.16 -0.66 7.96
CA PHE A 161 -9.03 -0.51 9.11
C PHE A 161 -8.43 -1.12 10.39
N SER A 162 -8.91 -0.64 11.51
CA SER A 162 -8.69 -1.25 12.83
C SER A 162 -9.94 -2.00 13.26
N ARG A 163 -9.75 -3.07 14.02
CA ARG A 163 -10.86 -3.77 14.67
C ARG A 163 -11.53 -2.88 15.72
N LYS A 164 -12.76 -3.17 16.06
CA LYS A 164 -13.44 -2.50 17.18
C LYS A 164 -12.70 -2.72 18.50
N PRO A 165 -12.67 -1.70 19.37
CA PRO A 165 -12.17 -1.86 20.73
C PRO A 165 -12.86 -3.02 21.45
N GLY A 166 -12.06 -3.85 22.12
CA GLY A 166 -12.56 -5.01 22.87
C GLY A 166 -12.57 -6.33 22.11
N LEU A 167 -12.45 -6.32 20.77
CA LEU A 167 -12.27 -7.56 20.00
C LEU A 167 -10.82 -8.03 20.09
N ALA A 168 -10.61 -9.31 20.40
CA ALA A 168 -9.32 -9.95 20.26
C ALA A 168 -8.92 -10.04 18.76
N LEU A 169 -7.63 -10.09 18.46
CA LEU A 169 -7.16 -10.08 17.06
C LEU A 169 -7.58 -11.34 16.31
N ASP A 170 -7.50 -12.48 16.95
CA ASP A 170 -7.90 -13.79 16.42
C ASP A 170 -9.42 -13.86 16.17
N GLU A 171 -10.24 -13.48 17.14
CA GLU A 171 -11.70 -13.40 16.98
C GLU A 171 -12.10 -12.47 15.83
N PHE A 172 -11.46 -11.29 15.75
CA PHE A 172 -11.66 -10.36 14.65
C PHE A 172 -11.31 -10.99 13.31
N GLN A 173 -10.16 -11.64 13.19
CA GLN A 173 -9.66 -12.21 11.95
C GLN A 173 -10.49 -13.42 11.50
N GLU A 174 -10.97 -14.24 12.42
CA GLU A 174 -11.86 -15.37 12.15
C GLU A 174 -13.20 -14.89 11.60
N HIS A 175 -13.88 -13.98 12.29
CA HIS A 175 -15.15 -13.43 11.82
C HIS A 175 -14.97 -12.69 10.46
N TRP A 176 -13.90 -11.89 10.33
CA TRP A 176 -13.62 -11.20 9.08
C TRP A 176 -13.44 -12.15 7.90
N HIS A 177 -12.79 -13.29 8.12
CA HIS A 177 -12.61 -14.31 7.10
C HIS A 177 -13.91 -15.08 6.83
N ASP A 178 -14.50 -15.68 7.87
CA ASP A 178 -15.52 -16.72 7.74
C ASP A 178 -16.93 -16.15 7.54
N VAL A 179 -17.19 -14.93 7.99
CA VAL A 179 -18.51 -14.29 7.84
C VAL A 179 -18.42 -13.13 6.84
N HIS A 180 -17.66 -12.09 7.15
CA HIS A 180 -17.56 -10.90 6.34
C HIS A 180 -16.98 -11.19 4.95
N GLY A 181 -16.00 -12.08 4.85
CA GLY A 181 -15.43 -12.51 3.57
C GLY A 181 -16.47 -13.14 2.64
N HIS A 182 -17.32 -14.00 3.19
CA HIS A 182 -18.40 -14.62 2.40
C HIS A 182 -19.51 -13.65 1.98
N LEU A 183 -19.77 -12.63 2.79
CA LEU A 183 -20.68 -11.55 2.39
C LEU A 183 -20.07 -10.73 1.24
N GLY A 184 -18.79 -10.36 1.37
CA GLY A 184 -18.06 -9.63 0.34
C GLY A 184 -17.96 -10.38 -0.99
N ALA A 185 -17.83 -11.71 -0.95
CA ALA A 185 -17.75 -12.55 -2.14
C ALA A 185 -19.03 -12.51 -3.02
N ARG A 186 -20.14 -12.02 -2.48
CA ARG A 186 -21.41 -11.93 -3.19
C ARG A 186 -21.64 -10.58 -3.89
N LEU A 187 -20.72 -9.63 -3.72
CA LEU A 187 -20.88 -8.29 -4.29
C LEU A 187 -20.98 -8.35 -5.81
N PRO A 188 -21.99 -7.71 -6.41
CA PRO A 188 -22.14 -7.68 -7.86
C PRO A 188 -20.94 -7.02 -8.55
N GLY A 189 -20.50 -7.58 -9.67
CA GLY A 189 -19.41 -7.05 -10.48
C GLY A 189 -18.01 -7.14 -9.83
N LEU A 190 -17.90 -7.79 -8.69
CA LEU A 190 -16.62 -8.03 -8.02
C LEU A 190 -15.86 -9.15 -8.76
N HIS A 191 -14.65 -8.84 -9.24
CA HIS A 191 -13.78 -9.81 -9.91
C HIS A 191 -12.88 -10.56 -8.95
N ARG A 192 -12.25 -9.84 -8.03
CA ARG A 192 -11.31 -10.39 -7.08
C ARG A 192 -11.47 -9.73 -5.72
N TYR A 193 -11.32 -10.52 -4.65
CA TYR A 193 -11.34 -10.03 -3.27
C TYR A 193 -10.26 -10.70 -2.45
N VAL A 194 -9.43 -9.90 -1.82
CA VAL A 194 -8.32 -10.36 -0.98
C VAL A 194 -8.40 -9.67 0.37
N GLN A 195 -8.33 -10.45 1.43
CA GLN A 195 -8.13 -9.98 2.79
C GLN A 195 -6.66 -10.10 3.17
N ASN A 196 -6.12 -9.08 3.82
CA ASN A 196 -4.73 -9.05 4.28
C ASN A 196 -4.74 -8.93 5.80
N HIS A 197 -4.59 -10.07 6.46
CA HIS A 197 -4.65 -10.23 7.89
C HIS A 197 -3.32 -9.86 8.54
N SER A 198 -3.33 -8.89 9.43
CA SER A 198 -2.12 -8.47 10.14
C SER A 198 -1.52 -9.64 10.92
N LEU A 199 -0.20 -9.79 10.81
CA LEU A 199 0.52 -10.82 11.54
C LEU A 199 0.69 -10.41 13.01
N PRO A 200 0.30 -11.25 13.99
CA PRO A 200 0.46 -10.95 15.42
C PRO A 200 1.90 -10.57 15.77
N GLU A 201 2.87 -11.29 15.21
CA GLU A 201 4.30 -11.07 15.48
C GLU A 201 4.81 -9.73 14.95
N ALA A 202 4.11 -9.15 13.96
CA ALA A 202 4.52 -7.87 13.39
C ALA A 202 4.30 -6.70 14.36
N TYR A 203 3.35 -6.81 15.28
CA TYR A 203 3.11 -5.78 16.30
C TYR A 203 4.30 -5.60 17.26
N ALA A 204 5.09 -6.66 17.46
CA ALA A 204 6.31 -6.61 18.27
C ALA A 204 7.49 -5.98 17.51
N ILE A 205 7.46 -5.94 16.17
CA ILE A 205 8.55 -5.43 15.35
C ILE A 205 8.39 -3.94 15.09
N ARG A 206 7.17 -3.50 14.87
CA ARG A 206 6.87 -2.10 14.50
C ARG A 206 5.45 -1.71 14.90
N PRO A 207 5.21 -0.43 15.20
CA PRO A 207 3.86 0.06 15.41
C PRO A 207 3.02 -0.19 14.15
N MET A 208 1.93 -0.94 14.31
CA MET A 208 0.92 -1.16 13.29
C MET A 208 -0.11 -0.03 13.37
N THR A 209 -0.51 0.52 12.24
CA THR A 209 -1.51 1.61 12.22
C THR A 209 -2.93 1.10 12.09
N HIS A 210 -3.09 -0.11 11.57
CA HIS A 210 -4.37 -0.79 11.38
C HIS A 210 -4.19 -2.30 11.59
N ASP A 211 -5.30 -3.00 11.79
CA ASP A 211 -5.32 -4.45 12.05
C ASP A 211 -5.47 -5.28 10.78
N GLY A 212 -5.68 -4.64 9.64
CA GLY A 212 -5.76 -5.30 8.35
C GLY A 212 -6.14 -4.34 7.23
N PHE A 213 -6.14 -4.88 6.02
CA PHE A 213 -6.67 -4.18 4.86
C PHE A 213 -7.25 -5.17 3.85
N SER A 214 -8.31 -4.75 3.16
CA SER A 214 -8.90 -5.50 2.07
C SER A 214 -8.59 -4.84 0.73
N GLU A 215 -8.59 -5.66 -0.31
CA GLU A 215 -8.43 -5.29 -1.69
C GLU A 215 -9.55 -5.92 -2.51
N ALA A 216 -10.24 -5.12 -3.29
CA ALA A 216 -11.31 -5.60 -4.14
C ALA A 216 -11.28 -4.90 -5.50
N TRP A 217 -11.57 -5.65 -6.58
CA TRP A 217 -11.45 -5.19 -7.96
C TRP A 217 -12.79 -5.22 -8.69
N TRP A 218 -13.07 -4.13 -9.41
CA TRP A 218 -14.19 -3.97 -10.34
C TRP A 218 -13.67 -3.50 -11.69
N ASP A 219 -14.48 -3.65 -12.74
CA ASP A 219 -14.10 -3.18 -14.07
C ASP A 219 -13.82 -1.67 -14.07
N ASP A 220 -14.69 -0.89 -13.42
CA ASP A 220 -14.65 0.57 -13.40
C ASP A 220 -15.41 1.15 -12.19
N LEU A 221 -15.48 2.48 -12.13
CA LEU A 221 -16.19 3.20 -11.07
C LEU A 221 -17.71 3.02 -11.15
N GLU A 222 -18.25 2.78 -12.34
CA GLU A 222 -19.68 2.56 -12.53
C GLU A 222 -20.10 1.21 -11.95
N SER A 223 -19.38 0.13 -12.26
CA SER A 223 -19.63 -1.20 -11.71
C SER A 223 -19.45 -1.23 -10.18
N LEU A 224 -18.50 -0.49 -9.64
CA LEU A 224 -18.38 -0.28 -8.19
C LEU A 224 -19.61 0.42 -7.62
N GLN A 225 -20.12 1.48 -8.27
CA GLN A 225 -21.30 2.18 -7.79
C GLN A 225 -22.56 1.31 -7.85
N GLN A 226 -22.73 0.53 -8.90
CA GLN A 226 -23.81 -0.44 -9.01
C GLN A 226 -23.74 -1.48 -7.87
N SER A 227 -22.54 -2.01 -7.60
CA SER A 227 -22.30 -2.92 -6.49
C SER A 227 -22.72 -2.31 -5.14
N ARG A 228 -22.42 -1.03 -4.91
CA ARG A 228 -22.72 -0.32 -3.68
C ARG A 228 -24.18 -0.03 -3.38
N THR A 229 -25.03 -0.10 -4.40
CA THR A 229 -26.48 0.06 -4.25
C THR A 229 -27.21 -1.29 -4.14
N SER A 230 -26.47 -2.37 -4.00
CA SER A 230 -27.03 -3.73 -3.91
C SER A 230 -27.38 -4.12 -2.46
N PRO A 231 -28.34 -5.03 -2.27
CA PRO A 231 -28.63 -5.61 -0.97
C PRO A 231 -27.43 -6.35 -0.33
N GLU A 232 -26.55 -6.90 -1.18
CA GLU A 232 -25.33 -7.58 -0.74
C GLU A 232 -24.36 -6.60 -0.09
N TRP A 233 -24.29 -5.37 -0.63
CA TRP A 233 -23.47 -4.29 -0.01
C TRP A 233 -24.04 -3.85 1.33
N ASP A 234 -25.37 -3.76 1.45
CA ASP A 234 -26.04 -3.42 2.71
C ASP A 234 -25.74 -4.47 3.79
N ALA A 235 -25.82 -5.75 3.42
CA ALA A 235 -25.51 -6.86 4.32
C ALA A 235 -24.04 -6.83 4.77
N LEU A 236 -23.10 -6.62 3.82
CA LEU A 236 -21.67 -6.47 4.09
C LEU A 236 -21.38 -5.29 5.01
N SER A 237 -22.00 -4.14 4.73
CA SER A 237 -21.85 -2.93 5.53
C SER A 237 -22.37 -3.09 6.95
N SER A 238 -23.52 -3.75 7.12
CA SER A 238 -24.11 -4.02 8.41
C SER A 238 -23.20 -4.91 9.27
N ASP A 239 -22.65 -5.97 8.70
CA ASP A 239 -21.67 -6.82 9.35
C ASP A 239 -20.39 -6.05 9.69
N GLY A 240 -19.87 -5.25 8.77
CA GLY A 240 -18.69 -4.42 8.96
C GLY A 240 -18.80 -3.45 10.13
N GLN A 241 -20.01 -2.96 10.45
CA GLN A 241 -20.25 -2.13 11.63
C GLN A 241 -19.99 -2.86 12.94
N THR A 242 -20.04 -4.17 12.96
CA THR A 242 -19.73 -4.98 14.16
C THR A 242 -18.24 -5.21 14.33
N LEU A 243 -17.48 -5.19 13.24
CA LEU A 243 -16.06 -5.56 13.18
C LEU A 243 -15.11 -4.36 13.22
N PHE A 244 -15.41 -3.30 12.44
CA PHE A 244 -14.43 -2.27 12.12
C PHE A 244 -14.67 -0.98 12.90
N SER A 245 -13.57 -0.31 13.26
CA SER A 245 -13.56 1.07 13.72
C SER A 245 -13.57 2.02 12.52
N TYR A 246 -14.33 3.10 12.64
CA TYR A 246 -14.42 4.14 11.62
C TYR A 246 -13.78 5.46 12.10
N PRO A 247 -13.26 6.31 11.19
CA PRO A 247 -13.22 6.14 9.73
C PRO A 247 -12.15 5.13 9.30
N MET A 248 -12.38 4.46 8.17
CA MET A 248 -11.37 3.66 7.48
C MET A 248 -10.52 4.53 6.56
N ALA A 249 -9.28 4.10 6.30
CA ALA A 249 -8.51 4.66 5.19
C ALA A 249 -8.96 3.99 3.87
N VAL A 250 -9.24 4.80 2.86
CA VAL A 250 -9.76 4.33 1.57
C VAL A 250 -8.89 4.84 0.43
N ILE A 251 -8.58 3.96 -0.50
CA ILE A 251 -7.88 4.25 -1.75
C ILE A 251 -8.67 3.62 -2.88
N VAL A 252 -8.98 4.39 -3.91
CA VAL A 252 -9.57 3.90 -5.17
C VAL A 252 -8.55 4.18 -6.26
N ALA A 253 -7.94 3.14 -6.82
CA ALA A 253 -6.75 3.29 -7.63
C ALA A 253 -6.71 2.32 -8.81
N ARG A 254 -5.78 2.57 -9.75
CA ARG A 254 -5.22 1.54 -10.63
C ARG A 254 -3.85 1.11 -10.13
N GLU A 255 -3.49 -0.11 -10.46
CA GLU A 255 -2.22 -0.70 -10.09
C GLU A 255 -1.12 -0.32 -11.09
N THR A 256 0.03 0.06 -10.57
CA THR A 256 1.27 0.22 -11.34
C THR A 256 2.31 -0.74 -10.79
N VAL A 257 2.63 -1.79 -11.54
CA VAL A 257 3.65 -2.76 -11.14
C VAL A 257 5.03 -2.17 -11.41
N ILE A 258 5.80 -1.99 -10.34
CA ILE A 258 7.17 -1.45 -10.40
C ILE A 258 8.20 -2.59 -10.46
N LYS A 259 7.96 -3.65 -9.70
CA LYS A 259 8.79 -4.86 -9.66
C LYS A 259 7.90 -6.08 -9.48
N ASP A 260 8.15 -7.14 -10.22
CA ASP A 260 7.52 -8.45 -10.00
C ASP A 260 8.48 -9.57 -10.40
N THR A 261 9.08 -10.22 -9.41
CA THR A 261 9.93 -11.40 -9.59
C THR A 261 9.17 -12.70 -9.34
N LEU A 262 7.88 -12.62 -9.02
CA LEU A 262 7.02 -13.77 -8.75
C LEU A 262 6.32 -14.26 -10.03
N ALA A 263 6.15 -13.39 -11.03
CA ALA A 263 5.47 -13.70 -12.28
C ALA A 263 6.22 -14.66 -13.21
N GLY A 264 7.52 -14.89 -12.98
CA GLY A 264 8.38 -15.78 -13.82
C GLY A 264 8.54 -17.21 -13.30
N GLY A 265 7.85 -17.59 -12.23
CA GLY A 265 8.02 -18.87 -11.52
C GLY A 265 6.88 -19.89 -11.69
N ARG A 266 6.07 -19.79 -12.77
CA ARG A 266 5.04 -20.78 -13.10
C ARG A 266 5.37 -21.52 -14.37
#